data_01762fd852eae2ba1e9746e33c611c17
#
_entry.id   01762fd852eae2ba1e9746e33c611c17
#
_cell.length_a   1.000
_cell.length_b   1.000
_cell.length_c   1.000
_cell.angle_alpha   90.00
_cell.angle_beta   90.00
_cell.angle_gamma   90.00
#
_symmetry.space_group_name_H-M   'P 1'
#
loop_
_entity.id
_entity.type
_entity.pdbx_description
1 polymer ?
#
loop_
_entity_poly.entity_id
_entity_poly.type
_entity_poly.pdbx_seq_one_letter_code
_entity_poly.pdbx_strand_id
1 'polypeptide(L)'
;MNLNFLEFEQPIAELEAKIDELHYVSDDADVNISEEVDKLKAKSRELTESIFASLTPWQISQLARHPQRPYTMDYIIRLFDGFEELHGDRHYADDHAIVGGIARLDGTPVMIIGQQKGRDTKEKLLRNFGMPRPEGYRKALRLMEMAERFGLPVLTFIDTPGAYPGIGAEERGQSEAIARNLLVMAQLRTPVVCTVIGEGGSGGALAIGVGDATLMLQYSTYSVISPEGCASILWKSAEKASDAAEALGITSSRLHELGLVDRIIEEPLGGAHRDVDAMADNIRQVLVETLTGLREQSLDELVDARYRRLMSYGQYTERQ
;
A
#
# COMPACT_ATOMS: atom_id res chain seq x y z
N MET A 1 -10.96 1.34 22.45
CA MET A 1 -10.90 1.03 20.98
C MET A 1 -10.84 -0.48 20.83
N ASN A 2 -11.73 -1.08 20.07
CA ASN A 2 -11.66 -2.54 19.88
C ASN A 2 -10.63 -2.80 18.77
N LEU A 3 -9.37 -2.91 19.12
CA LEU A 3 -8.27 -3.23 18.22
C LEU A 3 -8.43 -4.71 17.81
N ASN A 4 -8.60 -4.98 16.52
CA ASN A 4 -8.53 -6.34 16.01
C ASN A 4 -7.06 -6.79 16.04
N PHE A 5 -6.69 -7.65 16.97
CA PHE A 5 -5.36 -8.22 17.04
C PHE A 5 -5.24 -9.45 16.14
N LEU A 6 -4.13 -9.57 15.44
CA LEU A 6 -3.76 -10.79 14.74
C LEU A 6 -3.29 -11.86 15.73
N GLU A 7 -3.23 -13.11 15.31
CA GLU A 7 -2.86 -14.24 16.19
C GLU A 7 -1.51 -14.03 16.90
N PHE A 8 -0.51 -13.55 16.18
CA PHE A 8 0.81 -13.29 16.75
C PHE A 8 0.87 -12.07 17.69
N GLU A 9 -0.16 -11.22 17.68
CA GLU A 9 -0.31 -10.06 18.56
C GLU A 9 -1.07 -10.39 19.86
N GLN A 10 -1.58 -11.61 20.05
CA GLN A 10 -2.37 -11.99 21.23
C GLN A 10 -1.68 -11.68 22.56
N PRO A 11 -0.35 -11.90 22.73
CA PRO A 11 0.34 -11.52 23.97
C PRO A 11 0.29 -10.01 24.28
N ILE A 12 0.25 -9.17 23.24
CA ILE A 12 0.09 -7.71 23.36
C ILE A 12 -1.35 -7.41 23.78
N ALA A 13 -2.32 -8.04 23.11
CA ALA A 13 -3.75 -7.89 23.41
C ALA A 13 -4.09 -8.19 24.89
N GLU A 14 -3.49 -9.24 25.45
CA GLU A 14 -3.67 -9.61 26.85
C GLU A 14 -3.14 -8.54 27.80
N LEU A 15 -2.02 -7.90 27.49
CA LEU A 15 -1.48 -6.81 28.30
C LEU A 15 -2.32 -5.53 28.18
N GLU A 16 -2.77 -5.20 26.96
CA GLU A 16 -3.64 -4.03 26.76
C GLU A 16 -5.00 -4.20 27.46
N ALA A 17 -5.58 -5.41 27.44
CA ALA A 17 -6.80 -5.70 28.16
C ALA A 17 -6.63 -5.51 29.70
N LYS A 18 -5.49 -5.94 30.26
CA LYS A 18 -5.21 -5.71 31.67
C LYS A 18 -5.02 -4.23 32.03
N ILE A 19 -4.41 -3.46 31.12
CA ILE A 19 -4.27 -2.02 31.29
C ILE A 19 -5.65 -1.35 31.31
N ASP A 20 -6.53 -1.74 30.37
CA ASP A 20 -7.89 -1.22 30.31
C ASP A 20 -8.69 -1.58 31.58
N GLU A 21 -8.61 -2.84 32.07
CA GLU A 21 -9.25 -3.26 33.32
C GLU A 21 -8.79 -2.41 34.51
N LEU A 22 -7.50 -2.12 34.65
CA LEU A 22 -6.97 -1.28 35.72
C LEU A 22 -7.44 0.17 35.63
N HIS A 23 -7.62 0.71 34.44
CA HIS A 23 -8.19 2.04 34.24
C HIS A 23 -9.65 2.12 34.73
N TYR A 24 -10.47 1.09 34.48
CA TYR A 24 -11.86 1.03 34.97
C TYR A 24 -11.95 0.89 36.49
N VAL A 25 -10.99 0.20 37.11
CA VAL A 25 -10.99 0.01 38.59
C VAL A 25 -10.46 1.26 39.33
N SER A 26 -9.62 2.08 38.69
CA SER A 26 -9.00 3.27 39.31
C SER A 26 -10.00 4.39 39.60
N ASP A 27 -11.14 4.42 38.93
CA ASP A 27 -12.18 5.40 39.22
C ASP A 27 -12.90 5.16 40.55
N ASP A 28 -12.70 4.01 41.21
CA ASP A 28 -13.38 3.59 42.45
C ASP A 28 -12.49 3.42 43.69
N ALA A 29 -11.16 3.53 43.59
CA ALA A 29 -10.28 3.24 44.73
C ALA A 29 -9.04 4.16 44.82
N ASP A 30 -8.74 4.63 46.04
CA ASP A 30 -7.57 5.41 46.50
C ASP A 30 -6.23 4.60 46.43
N VAL A 31 -6.05 3.74 45.43
CA VAL A 31 -4.83 2.92 45.25
C VAL A 31 -3.98 3.50 44.14
N ASN A 32 -2.66 3.56 44.36
CA ASN A 32 -1.68 4.06 43.40
C ASN A 32 -1.53 3.10 42.19
N ILE A 33 -2.56 3.00 41.36
CA ILE A 33 -2.65 2.14 40.16
C ILE A 33 -1.74 2.68 39.02
N SER A 34 -1.37 3.97 39.09
CA SER A 34 -0.58 4.63 38.05
C SER A 34 0.76 3.95 37.80
N GLU A 35 1.50 3.57 38.87
CA GLU A 35 2.79 2.87 38.69
C GLU A 35 2.65 1.50 38.04
N GLU A 36 1.57 0.76 38.35
CA GLU A 36 1.35 -0.56 37.78
C GLU A 36 0.94 -0.47 36.32
N VAL A 37 0.08 0.51 35.97
CA VAL A 37 -0.29 0.83 34.57
C VAL A 37 0.95 1.22 33.75
N ASP A 38 1.83 2.06 34.31
CA ASP A 38 3.04 2.47 33.61
C ASP A 38 4.01 1.30 33.37
N LYS A 39 4.15 0.38 34.35
CA LYS A 39 4.91 -0.86 34.17
C LYS A 39 4.33 -1.77 33.10
N LEU A 40 3.00 -1.93 33.07
CA LEU A 40 2.33 -2.74 32.05
C LEU A 40 2.45 -2.11 30.65
N LYS A 41 2.33 -0.78 30.54
CA LYS A 41 2.57 -0.07 29.27
C LYS A 41 3.99 -0.24 28.78
N ALA A 42 5.00 -0.11 29.66
CA ALA A 42 6.39 -0.34 29.29
C ALA A 42 6.62 -1.78 28.80
N LYS A 43 6.03 -2.76 29.52
CA LYS A 43 6.10 -4.17 29.13
C LYS A 43 5.38 -4.47 27.81
N SER A 44 4.21 -3.86 27.58
CA SER A 44 3.48 -3.98 26.30
C SER A 44 4.31 -3.43 25.15
N ARG A 45 4.96 -2.28 25.34
CA ARG A 45 5.85 -1.69 24.36
C ARG A 45 7.05 -2.58 24.05
N GLU A 46 7.77 -3.06 25.06
CA GLU A 46 8.92 -3.96 24.90
C GLU A 46 8.53 -5.26 24.18
N LEU A 47 7.38 -5.83 24.52
CA LEU A 47 6.86 -7.02 23.88
C LEU A 47 6.50 -6.75 22.40
N THR A 48 5.89 -5.60 22.12
CA THR A 48 5.58 -5.19 20.75
C THR A 48 6.86 -5.01 19.93
N GLU A 49 7.86 -4.32 20.48
CA GLU A 49 9.17 -4.17 19.83
C GLU A 49 9.81 -5.53 19.52
N SER A 50 9.77 -6.47 20.46
CA SER A 50 10.32 -7.83 20.29
C SER A 50 9.59 -8.63 19.20
N ILE A 51 8.25 -8.61 19.19
CA ILE A 51 7.44 -9.34 18.20
C ILE A 51 7.65 -8.74 16.80
N PHE A 52 7.57 -7.41 16.67
CA PHE A 52 7.67 -6.72 15.39
C PHE A 52 9.08 -6.71 14.79
N ALA A 53 10.12 -6.92 15.61
CA ALA A 53 11.49 -7.09 15.14
C ALA A 53 11.74 -8.43 14.40
N SER A 54 10.85 -9.41 14.53
CA SER A 54 11.05 -10.77 14.01
C SER A 54 9.85 -11.34 13.24
N LEU A 55 9.03 -10.48 12.64
CA LEU A 55 7.88 -10.91 11.84
C LEU A 55 8.30 -11.76 10.65
N THR A 56 7.64 -12.90 10.49
CA THR A 56 7.78 -13.72 9.28
C THR A 56 7.11 -13.08 8.06
N PRO A 57 7.48 -13.42 6.82
CA PRO A 57 6.81 -12.94 5.61
C PRO A 57 5.30 -13.21 5.61
N TRP A 58 4.86 -14.32 6.22
CA TRP A 58 3.45 -14.63 6.37
C TRP A 58 2.75 -13.66 7.32
N GLN A 59 3.33 -13.36 8.48
CA GLN A 59 2.81 -12.37 9.44
C GLN A 59 2.76 -10.97 8.83
N ILE A 60 3.79 -10.57 8.07
CA ILE A 60 3.78 -9.31 7.30
C ILE A 60 2.63 -9.31 6.28
N SER A 61 2.40 -10.42 5.57
CA SER A 61 1.27 -10.55 4.64
C SER A 61 -0.09 -10.40 5.33
N GLN A 62 -0.23 -10.91 6.55
CA GLN A 62 -1.44 -10.73 7.35
C GLN A 62 -1.59 -9.26 7.80
N LEU A 63 -0.49 -8.62 8.22
CA LEU A 63 -0.47 -7.23 8.65
C LEU A 63 -0.76 -6.25 7.49
N ALA A 64 -0.25 -6.53 6.28
CA ALA A 64 -0.55 -5.78 5.07
C ALA A 64 -2.05 -5.73 4.75
N ARG A 65 -2.79 -6.75 5.18
CA ARG A 65 -4.25 -6.90 5.00
C ARG A 65 -5.05 -6.67 6.28
N HIS A 66 -4.41 -6.12 7.31
CA HIS A 66 -5.07 -5.89 8.59
C HIS A 66 -6.35 -5.05 8.41
N PRO A 67 -7.50 -5.41 9.04
CA PRO A 67 -8.78 -4.72 8.80
C PRO A 67 -8.78 -3.23 9.12
N GLN A 68 -7.91 -2.80 10.04
CA GLN A 68 -7.76 -1.39 10.45
C GLN A 68 -6.62 -0.67 9.73
N ARG A 69 -5.85 -1.36 8.84
CA ARG A 69 -4.80 -0.70 8.08
C ARG A 69 -5.36 0.47 7.28
N PRO A 70 -4.70 1.64 7.27
CA PRO A 70 -5.17 2.79 6.51
C PRO A 70 -5.20 2.50 5.02
N TYR A 71 -6.26 2.96 4.35
CA TYR A 71 -6.44 2.89 2.91
C TYR A 71 -6.09 4.22 2.24
N THR A 72 -6.15 4.28 0.92
CA THR A 72 -5.80 5.48 0.14
C THR A 72 -6.52 6.73 0.63
N MET A 73 -7.84 6.67 0.87
CA MET A 73 -8.61 7.84 1.35
C MET A 73 -8.19 8.30 2.75
N ASP A 74 -7.77 7.38 3.62
CA ASP A 74 -7.28 7.73 4.97
C ASP A 74 -5.99 8.55 4.89
N TYR A 75 -5.14 8.27 3.89
CA TYR A 75 -3.94 9.04 3.63
C TYR A 75 -4.23 10.33 2.88
N ILE A 76 -5.17 10.34 1.91
CA ILE A 76 -5.51 11.54 1.15
C ILE A 76 -5.91 12.68 2.08
N ILE A 77 -6.78 12.44 3.04
CA ILE A 77 -7.27 13.48 3.97
C ILE A 77 -6.20 13.99 4.95
N ARG A 78 -5.07 13.29 5.12
CA ARG A 78 -3.98 13.67 6.01
C ARG A 78 -2.79 14.29 5.31
N LEU A 79 -2.54 13.85 4.09
CA LEU A 79 -1.35 14.23 3.33
C LEU A 79 -1.57 15.45 2.45
N PHE A 80 -2.81 15.66 1.99
CA PHE A 80 -3.08 16.59 0.90
C PHE A 80 -4.15 17.61 1.24
N ASP A 81 -4.00 18.80 0.68
CA ASP A 81 -4.98 19.87 0.74
C ASP A 81 -5.81 19.94 -0.55
N GLY A 82 -7.10 20.24 -0.42
CA GLY A 82 -7.99 20.55 -1.53
C GLY A 82 -8.15 19.40 -2.52
N PHE A 83 -8.31 18.17 -2.03
CA PHE A 83 -8.54 17.01 -2.90
C PHE A 83 -9.90 17.10 -3.61
N GLU A 84 -9.86 17.11 -4.94
CA GLU A 84 -11.03 17.08 -5.83
C GLU A 84 -11.02 15.78 -6.62
N GLU A 85 -11.95 14.87 -6.30
CA GLU A 85 -12.04 13.56 -6.96
C GLU A 85 -12.58 13.69 -8.38
N LEU A 86 -11.96 12.99 -9.32
CA LEU A 86 -12.31 12.98 -10.75
C LEU A 86 -12.81 11.61 -11.17
N HIS A 87 -14.11 11.50 -11.39
CA HIS A 87 -14.81 10.25 -11.67
C HIS A 87 -14.86 9.86 -13.15
N GLY A 88 -15.02 8.54 -13.39
CA GLY A 88 -15.36 7.95 -14.68
C GLY A 88 -14.22 7.84 -15.67
N ASP A 89 -14.33 6.83 -16.56
CA ASP A 89 -13.33 6.51 -17.58
C ASP A 89 -13.58 7.21 -18.94
N ARG A 90 -14.70 7.92 -19.08
CA ARG A 90 -15.15 8.54 -20.34
C ARG A 90 -15.42 7.54 -21.49
N HIS A 91 -15.61 6.28 -21.14
CA HIS A 91 -15.85 5.20 -22.10
C HIS A 91 -17.04 4.32 -21.71
N TYR A 92 -17.09 3.84 -20.45
CA TYR A 92 -18.12 2.93 -19.97
C TYR A 92 -18.77 3.38 -18.66
N ALA A 93 -17.99 3.49 -17.57
CA ALA A 93 -18.51 3.79 -16.24
C ALA A 93 -17.45 4.41 -15.33
N ASP A 94 -17.85 4.67 -14.07
CA ASP A 94 -16.91 4.86 -12.97
C ASP A 94 -16.64 3.53 -12.27
N ASP A 95 -15.47 3.44 -11.61
CA ASP A 95 -15.10 2.33 -10.74
C ASP A 95 -14.57 2.86 -9.41
N HIS A 96 -15.32 2.61 -8.35
CA HIS A 96 -14.98 3.06 -7.00
C HIS A 96 -13.81 2.29 -6.36
N ALA A 97 -13.31 1.22 -6.99
CA ALA A 97 -12.10 0.53 -6.54
C ALA A 97 -10.82 1.33 -6.84
N ILE A 98 -10.88 2.32 -7.76
CA ILE A 98 -9.86 3.34 -7.93
C ILE A 98 -10.44 4.70 -7.59
N VAL A 99 -9.75 5.42 -6.72
CA VAL A 99 -9.97 6.84 -6.46
C VAL A 99 -8.84 7.63 -7.11
N GLY A 100 -9.15 8.81 -7.63
CA GLY A 100 -8.13 9.66 -8.21
C GLY A 100 -8.64 11.08 -8.41
N GLY A 101 -7.73 12.04 -8.35
CA GLY A 101 -8.08 13.45 -8.43
C GLY A 101 -6.86 14.35 -8.26
N ILE A 102 -7.09 15.65 -8.24
CA ILE A 102 -6.08 16.67 -8.03
C ILE A 102 -6.08 17.13 -6.58
N ALA A 103 -4.89 17.44 -6.07
CA ALA A 103 -4.71 17.98 -4.72
C ALA A 103 -3.40 18.76 -4.63
N ARG A 104 -3.02 19.18 -3.41
CA ARG A 104 -1.74 19.81 -3.13
C ARG A 104 -0.99 19.03 -2.04
N LEU A 105 0.26 18.69 -2.33
CA LEU A 105 1.21 18.18 -1.34
C LEU A 105 2.15 19.32 -0.98
N ASP A 106 2.04 19.86 0.25
CA ASP A 106 2.81 21.02 0.73
C ASP A 106 2.81 22.19 -0.29
N GLY A 107 1.60 22.54 -0.77
CA GLY A 107 1.38 23.59 -1.76
C GLY A 107 1.67 23.20 -3.21
N THR A 108 2.38 22.10 -3.48
CA THR A 108 2.66 21.60 -4.83
C THR A 108 1.44 20.87 -5.40
N PRO A 109 0.88 21.30 -6.56
CA PRO A 109 -0.22 20.60 -7.18
C PRO A 109 0.23 19.22 -7.71
N VAL A 110 -0.56 18.19 -7.46
CA VAL A 110 -0.26 16.81 -7.83
C VAL A 110 -1.54 16.09 -8.32
N MET A 111 -1.36 15.05 -9.11
CA MET A 111 -2.40 14.06 -9.43
C MET A 111 -2.23 12.86 -8.51
N ILE A 112 -3.31 12.50 -7.83
CA ILE A 112 -3.36 11.32 -6.93
C ILE A 112 -4.19 10.24 -7.61
N ILE A 113 -3.72 9.00 -7.55
CA ILE A 113 -4.44 7.81 -8.04
C ILE A 113 -4.16 6.68 -7.05
N GLY A 114 -5.21 5.99 -6.56
CA GLY A 114 -4.97 4.88 -5.65
C GLY A 114 -6.10 3.86 -5.63
N GLN A 115 -5.77 2.64 -5.25
CA GLN A 115 -6.78 1.62 -4.98
C GLN A 115 -7.41 1.88 -3.61
N GLN A 116 -8.72 1.68 -3.54
CA GLN A 116 -9.50 1.88 -2.32
C GLN A 116 -10.29 0.61 -1.99
N LYS A 117 -10.09 0.13 -0.78
CA LYS A 117 -10.89 -0.94 -0.17
C LYS A 117 -12.02 -0.35 0.67
N GLY A 118 -12.99 -1.18 1.03
CA GLY A 118 -14.08 -0.81 1.92
C GLY A 118 -13.89 -1.36 3.33
N ARG A 119 -14.41 -0.66 4.34
CA ARG A 119 -14.36 -1.09 5.73
C ARG A 119 -15.52 -2.01 6.11
N ASP A 120 -16.71 -1.62 5.73
CA ASP A 120 -17.92 -2.43 5.96
C ASP A 120 -18.34 -3.22 4.68
N THR A 121 -19.35 -4.05 4.80
CA THR A 121 -19.85 -4.89 3.70
C THR A 121 -20.34 -4.05 2.52
N LYS A 122 -21.02 -2.93 2.77
CA LYS A 122 -21.56 -2.04 1.73
C LYS A 122 -20.43 -1.38 0.94
N GLU A 123 -19.44 -0.85 1.64
CA GLU A 123 -18.25 -0.26 1.01
C GLU A 123 -17.42 -1.31 0.27
N LYS A 124 -17.23 -2.49 0.85
CA LYS A 124 -16.50 -3.58 0.19
C LYS A 124 -17.14 -3.96 -1.14
N LEU A 125 -18.47 -4.05 -1.19
CA LEU A 125 -19.20 -4.34 -2.44
C LEU A 125 -19.09 -3.16 -3.43
N LEU A 126 -19.25 -1.92 -2.98
CA LEU A 126 -19.14 -0.72 -3.80
C LEU A 126 -17.74 -0.61 -4.46
N ARG A 127 -16.69 -0.89 -3.70
CA ARG A 127 -15.29 -0.83 -4.13
C ARG A 127 -14.75 -2.17 -4.64
N ASN A 128 -15.63 -3.11 -4.89
CA ASN A 128 -15.30 -4.43 -5.41
C ASN A 128 -14.12 -5.09 -4.67
N PHE A 129 -14.10 -4.98 -3.33
CA PHE A 129 -13.03 -5.48 -2.45
C PHE A 129 -11.63 -4.94 -2.78
N GLY A 130 -11.55 -3.77 -3.37
CA GLY A 130 -10.28 -3.18 -3.83
C GLY A 130 -9.72 -3.79 -5.10
N MET A 131 -10.53 -4.53 -5.86
CA MET A 131 -10.16 -5.13 -7.15
C MET A 131 -10.71 -4.31 -8.30
N PRO A 132 -9.90 -3.49 -8.99
CA PRO A 132 -10.39 -2.65 -10.07
C PRO A 132 -10.85 -3.44 -11.28
N ARG A 133 -11.88 -2.91 -11.93
CA ARG A 133 -12.39 -3.31 -13.24
C ARG A 133 -11.70 -2.51 -14.35
N PRO A 134 -11.89 -2.87 -15.65
CA PRO A 134 -11.27 -2.14 -16.75
C PRO A 134 -11.50 -0.64 -16.73
N GLU A 135 -12.71 -0.21 -16.36
CA GLU A 135 -13.08 1.20 -16.24
C GLU A 135 -12.30 1.94 -15.16
N GLY A 136 -11.88 1.28 -14.08
CA GLY A 136 -10.99 1.84 -13.06
C GLY A 136 -9.60 2.11 -13.62
N TYR A 137 -9.02 1.17 -14.36
CA TYR A 137 -7.71 1.35 -15.00
C TYR A 137 -7.76 2.41 -16.11
N ARG A 138 -8.83 2.46 -16.91
CA ARG A 138 -9.02 3.53 -17.90
C ARG A 138 -9.22 4.91 -17.26
N LYS A 139 -9.90 4.98 -16.10
CA LYS A 139 -9.95 6.21 -15.31
C LYS A 139 -8.54 6.63 -14.87
N ALA A 140 -7.74 5.71 -14.33
CA ALA A 140 -6.36 5.99 -13.95
C ALA A 140 -5.54 6.50 -15.15
N LEU A 141 -5.64 5.84 -16.31
CA LEU A 141 -4.99 6.28 -17.55
C LEU A 141 -5.34 7.72 -17.90
N ARG A 142 -6.63 8.02 -17.94
CA ARG A 142 -7.13 9.37 -18.26
C ARG A 142 -6.56 10.44 -17.29
N LEU A 143 -6.43 10.10 -16.01
CA LEU A 143 -5.87 11.00 -15.01
C LEU A 143 -4.35 11.19 -15.20
N MET A 144 -3.62 10.12 -15.55
CA MET A 144 -2.19 10.19 -15.88
C MET A 144 -1.92 11.08 -17.11
N GLU A 145 -2.69 10.89 -18.18
CA GLU A 145 -2.60 11.73 -19.38
C GLU A 145 -2.98 13.19 -19.10
N MET A 146 -3.93 13.41 -18.19
CA MET A 146 -4.28 14.76 -17.73
C MET A 146 -3.13 15.37 -16.92
N ALA A 147 -2.50 14.59 -16.02
CA ALA A 147 -1.37 15.04 -15.24
C ALA A 147 -0.20 15.47 -16.11
N GLU A 148 0.15 14.67 -17.11
CA GLU A 148 1.19 15.02 -18.09
C GLU A 148 0.88 16.35 -18.80
N ARG A 149 -0.35 16.50 -19.30
CA ARG A 149 -0.78 17.72 -20.01
C ARG A 149 -0.64 18.99 -19.17
N PHE A 150 -0.89 18.90 -17.87
CA PHE A 150 -0.81 20.02 -16.94
C PHE A 150 0.51 20.09 -16.15
N GLY A 151 1.45 19.19 -16.42
CA GLY A 151 2.74 19.14 -15.72
C GLY A 151 2.61 18.80 -14.23
N LEU A 152 1.59 18.02 -13.85
CA LEU A 152 1.37 17.58 -12.48
C LEU A 152 2.14 16.29 -12.21
N PRO A 153 2.96 16.20 -11.15
CA PRO A 153 3.47 14.91 -10.69
C PRO A 153 2.33 13.95 -10.37
N VAL A 154 2.53 12.66 -10.67
CA VAL A 154 1.57 11.58 -10.37
C VAL A 154 2.05 10.82 -9.12
N LEU A 155 1.19 10.74 -8.12
CA LEU A 155 1.40 9.96 -6.90
C LEU A 155 0.41 8.81 -6.89
N THR A 156 0.91 7.57 -6.91
CA THR A 156 0.03 6.41 -6.84
C THR A 156 0.11 5.71 -5.49
N PHE A 157 -1.04 5.25 -4.98
CA PHE A 157 -1.18 4.48 -3.75
C PHE A 157 -1.71 3.09 -4.06
N ILE A 158 -0.89 2.07 -3.86
CA ILE A 158 -1.17 0.69 -4.26
C ILE A 158 -1.64 -0.10 -3.05
N ASP A 159 -2.89 -0.57 -3.10
CA ASP A 159 -3.49 -1.47 -2.12
C ASP A 159 -4.62 -2.30 -2.74
N THR A 160 -4.27 -3.40 -3.39
CA THR A 160 -5.19 -4.29 -4.08
C THR A 160 -4.76 -5.75 -3.97
N PRO A 161 -5.68 -6.71 -3.77
CA PRO A 161 -5.37 -8.13 -3.93
C PRO A 161 -5.12 -8.54 -5.39
N GLY A 162 -5.51 -7.68 -6.36
CA GLY A 162 -5.35 -7.92 -7.79
C GLY A 162 -6.44 -7.24 -8.62
N ALA A 163 -6.39 -7.44 -9.93
CA ALA A 163 -7.44 -7.01 -10.84
C ALA A 163 -8.69 -7.90 -10.71
N TYR A 164 -9.88 -7.35 -10.91
CA TYR A 164 -11.11 -8.13 -10.86
C TYR A 164 -11.15 -9.22 -11.96
N PRO A 165 -11.31 -10.51 -11.61
CA PRO A 165 -11.23 -11.63 -12.56
C PRO A 165 -12.58 -12.05 -13.15
N GLY A 166 -13.62 -11.22 -13.05
CA GLY A 166 -14.98 -11.57 -13.50
C GLY A 166 -15.18 -11.50 -15.01
N ILE A 167 -16.15 -12.23 -15.53
CA ILE A 167 -16.52 -12.29 -16.96
C ILE A 167 -16.71 -10.87 -17.54
N GLY A 168 -17.45 -10.00 -16.85
CA GLY A 168 -17.66 -8.64 -17.31
C GLY A 168 -16.37 -7.78 -17.38
N ALA A 169 -15.31 -8.15 -16.67
CA ALA A 169 -14.01 -7.50 -16.82
C ALA A 169 -13.30 -7.99 -18.10
N GLU A 170 -13.34 -9.29 -18.38
CA GLU A 170 -12.82 -9.86 -19.63
C GLU A 170 -13.52 -9.26 -20.85
N GLU A 171 -14.86 -9.22 -20.86
CA GLU A 171 -15.67 -8.63 -21.93
C GLU A 171 -15.35 -7.16 -22.20
N ARG A 172 -14.92 -6.41 -21.17
CA ARG A 172 -14.58 -4.98 -21.31
C ARG A 172 -13.08 -4.69 -21.39
N GLY A 173 -12.26 -5.75 -21.60
CA GLY A 173 -10.84 -5.63 -21.92
C GLY A 173 -9.95 -5.36 -20.71
N GLN A 174 -10.05 -6.20 -19.63
CA GLN A 174 -9.22 -6.07 -18.44
C GLN A 174 -7.73 -6.07 -18.75
N SER A 175 -7.27 -7.05 -19.54
CA SER A 175 -5.86 -7.18 -19.92
C SER A 175 -5.36 -5.97 -20.71
N GLU A 176 -6.17 -5.48 -21.65
CA GLU A 176 -5.83 -4.30 -22.46
C GLU A 176 -5.73 -3.05 -21.60
N ALA A 177 -6.69 -2.82 -20.70
CA ALA A 177 -6.70 -1.66 -19.82
C ALA A 177 -5.45 -1.63 -18.91
N ILE A 178 -5.03 -2.78 -18.37
CA ILE A 178 -3.81 -2.91 -17.59
C ILE A 178 -2.57 -2.67 -18.46
N ALA A 179 -2.45 -3.36 -19.59
CA ALA A 179 -1.30 -3.26 -20.49
C ALA A 179 -1.12 -1.84 -21.03
N ARG A 180 -2.22 -1.15 -21.35
CA ARG A 180 -2.20 0.24 -21.79
C ARG A 180 -1.63 1.17 -20.73
N ASN A 181 -2.02 0.99 -19.47
CA ASN A 181 -1.47 1.76 -18.36
C ASN A 181 0.05 1.56 -18.22
N LEU A 182 0.54 0.31 -18.29
CA LEU A 182 1.97 0.02 -18.22
C LEU A 182 2.74 0.77 -19.32
N LEU A 183 2.24 0.72 -20.56
CA LEU A 183 2.86 1.37 -21.70
C LEU A 183 2.92 2.90 -21.52
N VAL A 184 1.80 3.51 -21.11
CA VAL A 184 1.72 4.97 -20.95
C VAL A 184 2.57 5.42 -19.76
N MET A 185 2.49 4.76 -18.62
CA MET A 185 3.31 5.11 -17.45
C MET A 185 4.81 5.05 -17.74
N ALA A 186 5.26 4.07 -18.52
CA ALA A 186 6.66 3.97 -18.91
C ALA A 186 7.17 5.19 -19.73
N GLN A 187 6.26 5.89 -20.42
CA GLN A 187 6.58 7.00 -21.32
C GLN A 187 6.11 8.37 -20.79
N LEU A 188 5.43 8.41 -19.64
CA LEU A 188 4.77 9.61 -19.11
C LEU A 188 5.81 10.71 -18.79
N ARG A 189 5.62 11.88 -19.36
CA ARG A 189 6.53 13.03 -19.25
C ARG A 189 6.19 13.92 -18.04
N THR A 190 6.10 13.30 -16.89
CA THR A 190 5.96 13.96 -15.58
C THR A 190 6.48 13.01 -14.51
N PRO A 191 6.93 13.49 -13.35
CA PRO A 191 7.34 12.62 -12.24
C PRO A 191 6.23 11.67 -11.80
N VAL A 192 6.55 10.39 -11.62
CA VAL A 192 5.63 9.35 -11.16
C VAL A 192 6.24 8.65 -9.95
N VAL A 193 5.60 8.76 -8.80
CA VAL A 193 6.01 8.06 -7.57
C VAL A 193 4.93 7.06 -7.17
N CYS A 194 5.30 5.79 -7.07
CA CYS A 194 4.40 4.71 -6.70
C CYS A 194 4.66 4.29 -5.26
N THR A 195 3.61 4.21 -4.42
CA THR A 195 3.73 3.83 -3.01
C THR A 195 2.84 2.62 -2.72
N VAL A 196 3.45 1.50 -2.32
CA VAL A 196 2.71 0.32 -1.86
C VAL A 196 2.36 0.51 -0.39
N ILE A 197 1.07 0.67 -0.08
CA ILE A 197 0.58 0.99 1.27
C ILE A 197 -0.04 -0.20 2.02
N GLY A 198 -0.35 -1.28 1.32
CA GLY A 198 -0.92 -2.50 1.86
C GLY A 198 -0.48 -3.72 1.06
N GLU A 199 -1.38 -4.37 0.37
CA GLU A 199 -1.03 -5.47 -0.54
C GLU A 199 -0.97 -4.99 -2.00
N GLY A 200 0.16 -5.22 -2.67
CA GLY A 200 0.34 -4.94 -4.10
C GLY A 200 0.19 -6.22 -4.91
N GLY A 201 -1.04 -6.56 -5.32
CA GLY A 201 -1.36 -7.82 -5.99
C GLY A 201 -1.29 -7.75 -7.52
N SER A 202 -0.38 -8.53 -8.13
CA SER A 202 -0.38 -8.90 -9.54
C SER A 202 -0.50 -7.71 -10.52
N GLY A 203 -1.10 -7.93 -11.68
CA GLY A 203 -1.36 -6.91 -12.70
C GLY A 203 -2.22 -5.75 -12.21
N GLY A 204 -3.05 -5.98 -11.17
CA GLY A 204 -3.83 -4.92 -10.55
C GLY A 204 -2.97 -3.83 -9.91
N ALA A 205 -1.91 -4.23 -9.24
CA ALA A 205 -0.94 -3.32 -8.66
C ALA A 205 -0.05 -2.69 -9.75
N LEU A 206 0.44 -3.49 -10.70
CA LEU A 206 1.29 -3.00 -11.78
C LEU A 206 0.63 -1.93 -12.64
N ALA A 207 -0.69 -2.01 -12.86
CA ALA A 207 -1.43 -1.05 -13.69
C ALA A 207 -1.34 0.41 -13.21
N ILE A 208 -0.90 0.65 -11.97
CA ILE A 208 -0.58 1.97 -11.43
C ILE A 208 0.79 1.99 -10.74
N GLY A 209 1.65 1.00 -11.04
CA GLY A 209 2.91 0.72 -10.33
C GLY A 209 4.18 0.94 -11.14
N VAL A 210 4.12 1.55 -12.31
CA VAL A 210 5.29 1.87 -13.15
C VAL A 210 5.67 3.34 -12.96
N GLY A 211 6.76 3.61 -12.26
CA GLY A 211 7.16 4.98 -11.92
C GLY A 211 8.66 5.21 -11.92
N ASP A 212 9.03 6.45 -11.63
CA ASP A 212 10.41 6.88 -11.43
C ASP A 212 10.97 6.39 -10.10
N ALA A 213 10.10 6.28 -9.09
CA ALA A 213 10.41 5.71 -7.79
C ALA A 213 9.27 4.80 -7.32
N THR A 214 9.63 3.69 -6.69
CA THR A 214 8.73 2.77 -6.00
C THR A 214 9.04 2.78 -4.51
N LEU A 215 8.12 3.32 -3.73
CA LEU A 215 8.15 3.35 -2.27
C LEU A 215 7.29 2.23 -1.73
N MET A 216 7.61 1.74 -0.53
CA MET A 216 6.85 0.67 0.07
C MET A 216 6.81 0.84 1.59
N LEU A 217 5.63 0.73 2.21
CA LEU A 217 5.54 0.72 3.66
C LEU A 217 6.19 -0.55 4.23
N GLN A 218 6.78 -0.44 5.41
CA GLN A 218 7.58 -1.48 6.04
C GLN A 218 6.88 -2.84 6.08
N TYR A 219 5.61 -2.87 6.47
CA TYR A 219 4.81 -4.08 6.61
C TYR A 219 3.77 -4.24 5.50
N SER A 220 4.05 -3.72 4.30
CA SER A 220 3.28 -4.01 3.10
C SER A 220 3.87 -5.19 2.32
N THR A 221 3.15 -5.69 1.32
CA THR A 221 3.59 -6.78 0.44
C THR A 221 3.40 -6.41 -1.03
N TYR A 222 4.31 -6.90 -1.88
CA TYR A 222 4.19 -6.71 -3.33
C TYR A 222 4.54 -8.01 -4.04
N SER A 223 3.58 -8.59 -4.77
CA SER A 223 3.73 -9.94 -5.33
C SER A 223 2.88 -10.16 -6.57
N VAL A 224 3.28 -11.14 -7.38
CA VAL A 224 2.53 -11.59 -8.57
C VAL A 224 1.26 -12.34 -8.21
N ILE A 225 1.20 -12.97 -7.04
CA ILE A 225 0.10 -13.79 -6.55
C ILE A 225 0.08 -13.77 -5.02
N SER A 226 -1.08 -13.97 -4.40
CA SER A 226 -1.14 -14.12 -2.94
C SER A 226 -0.45 -15.41 -2.49
N PRO A 227 0.09 -15.47 -1.25
CA PRO A 227 0.68 -16.69 -0.71
C PRO A 227 -0.27 -17.89 -0.75
N GLU A 228 -1.55 -17.69 -0.44
CA GLU A 228 -2.58 -18.73 -0.49
C GLU A 228 -2.82 -19.22 -1.93
N GLY A 229 -2.86 -18.32 -2.89
CA GLY A 229 -3.00 -18.65 -4.30
C GLY A 229 -1.80 -19.45 -4.82
N CYS A 230 -0.59 -19.01 -4.48
CA CYS A 230 0.65 -19.72 -4.79
C CYS A 230 0.66 -21.14 -4.19
N ALA A 231 0.33 -21.25 -2.90
CA ALA A 231 0.27 -22.51 -2.18
C ALA A 231 -0.76 -23.47 -2.82
N SER A 232 -1.92 -22.97 -3.18
CA SER A 232 -2.99 -23.76 -3.83
C SER A 232 -2.55 -24.29 -5.20
N ILE A 233 -1.82 -23.51 -5.99
CA ILE A 233 -1.34 -23.92 -7.32
C ILE A 233 -0.18 -24.92 -7.21
N LEU A 234 0.85 -24.61 -6.40
CA LEU A 234 2.08 -25.40 -6.36
C LEU A 234 1.97 -26.64 -5.46
N TRP A 235 1.33 -26.52 -4.31
CA TRP A 235 1.24 -27.60 -3.32
C TRP A 235 -0.17 -28.18 -3.19
N LYS A 236 -1.16 -27.63 -3.89
CA LYS A 236 -2.57 -28.03 -3.82
C LYS A 236 -3.15 -27.99 -2.39
N SER A 237 -2.58 -27.14 -1.54
CA SER A 237 -3.00 -26.92 -0.16
C SER A 237 -2.77 -25.46 0.26
N ALA A 238 -3.82 -24.78 0.69
CA ALA A 238 -3.74 -23.41 1.23
C ALA A 238 -3.00 -23.35 2.57
N GLU A 239 -2.86 -24.47 3.29
CA GLU A 239 -2.10 -24.58 4.55
C GLU A 239 -0.60 -24.25 4.36
N LYS A 240 -0.10 -24.35 3.11
CA LYS A 240 1.26 -24.01 2.73
C LYS A 240 1.46 -22.51 2.41
N ALA A 241 0.52 -21.65 2.79
CA ALA A 241 0.62 -20.20 2.53
C ALA A 241 1.84 -19.57 3.21
N SER A 242 2.22 -20.03 4.39
CA SER A 242 3.44 -19.57 5.10
C SER A 242 4.70 -19.90 4.31
N ASP A 243 4.84 -21.14 3.82
CA ASP A 243 5.98 -21.57 3.01
C ASP A 243 6.02 -20.79 1.68
N ALA A 244 4.85 -20.52 1.11
CA ALA A 244 4.74 -19.72 -0.12
C ALA A 244 5.15 -18.26 0.10
N ALA A 245 4.75 -17.64 1.22
CA ALA A 245 5.12 -16.27 1.54
C ALA A 245 6.64 -16.10 1.65
N GLU A 246 7.32 -17.05 2.28
CA GLU A 246 8.77 -17.10 2.40
C GLU A 246 9.43 -17.23 1.01
N ALA A 247 8.99 -18.20 0.21
CA ALA A 247 9.56 -18.51 -1.09
C ALA A 247 9.36 -17.38 -2.12
N LEU A 248 8.24 -16.65 -2.05
CA LEU A 248 7.91 -15.56 -2.97
C LEU A 248 8.75 -14.29 -2.74
N GLY A 249 9.29 -14.08 -1.54
CA GLY A 249 10.10 -12.91 -1.21
C GLY A 249 9.34 -11.58 -1.33
N ILE A 250 8.11 -11.51 -0.80
CA ILE A 250 7.12 -10.44 -1.03
C ILE A 250 7.25 -9.22 -0.12
N THR A 251 8.17 -9.24 0.83
CA THR A 251 8.32 -8.20 1.86
C THR A 251 9.09 -6.99 1.34
N SER A 252 8.88 -5.84 1.96
CA SER A 252 9.55 -4.58 1.61
C SER A 252 11.08 -4.71 1.67
N SER A 253 11.62 -5.33 2.72
CA SER A 253 13.05 -5.56 2.90
C SER A 253 13.63 -6.42 1.76
N ARG A 254 12.97 -7.53 1.44
CA ARG A 254 13.45 -8.42 0.38
C ARG A 254 13.39 -7.77 -1.00
N LEU A 255 12.33 -7.03 -1.30
CA LEU A 255 12.18 -6.35 -2.58
C LEU A 255 13.15 -5.16 -2.72
N HIS A 256 13.48 -4.49 -1.62
CA HIS A 256 14.51 -3.46 -1.60
C HIS A 256 15.90 -4.05 -1.85
N GLU A 257 16.26 -5.17 -1.22
CA GLU A 257 17.52 -5.91 -1.49
C GLU A 257 17.64 -6.32 -2.96
N LEU A 258 16.52 -6.68 -3.61
CA LEU A 258 16.47 -7.06 -5.03
C LEU A 258 16.48 -5.84 -5.98
N GLY A 259 16.45 -4.62 -5.46
CA GLY A 259 16.42 -3.39 -6.26
C GLY A 259 15.07 -3.12 -6.96
N LEU A 260 13.99 -3.78 -6.52
CA LEU A 260 12.63 -3.58 -7.06
C LEU A 260 11.89 -2.43 -6.36
N VAL A 261 12.27 -2.13 -5.12
CA VAL A 261 11.76 -1.03 -4.29
C VAL A 261 12.92 -0.10 -3.98
N ASP A 262 12.74 1.21 -4.20
CA ASP A 262 13.79 2.20 -4.02
C ASP A 262 13.95 2.62 -2.56
N ARG A 263 12.83 2.70 -1.82
CA ARG A 263 12.84 3.12 -0.42
C ARG A 263 11.72 2.46 0.38
N ILE A 264 12.06 2.02 1.59
CA ILE A 264 11.11 1.55 2.60
C ILE A 264 10.70 2.75 3.46
N ILE A 265 9.41 2.90 3.73
CA ILE A 265 8.86 3.88 4.66
C ILE A 265 8.55 3.16 5.96
N GLU A 266 9.27 3.53 7.03
CA GLU A 266 9.09 2.92 8.34
C GLU A 266 7.67 3.17 8.89
N GLU A 267 7.10 2.13 9.49
CA GLU A 267 5.79 2.21 10.14
C GLU A 267 5.94 2.47 11.64
N PRO A 268 4.95 3.12 12.26
CA PRO A 268 4.89 3.21 13.72
C PRO A 268 4.93 1.83 14.37
N LEU A 269 5.39 1.78 15.62
CA LEU A 269 5.46 0.53 16.40
C LEU A 269 4.09 -0.15 16.43
N GLY A 270 4.05 -1.40 16.02
CA GLY A 270 2.80 -2.16 15.89
C GLY A 270 2.08 -1.99 14.56
N GLY A 271 2.65 -1.23 13.57
CA GLY A 271 2.13 -1.07 12.22
C GLY A 271 1.35 0.23 11.98
N ALA A 272 1.07 0.52 10.71
CA ALA A 272 0.45 1.77 10.25
C ALA A 272 -0.91 2.09 10.89
N HIS A 273 -1.66 1.07 11.31
CA HIS A 273 -2.97 1.23 11.94
C HIS A 273 -2.91 1.65 13.42
N ARG A 274 -1.76 1.54 14.06
CA ARG A 274 -1.58 1.95 15.47
C ARG A 274 -1.47 3.45 15.62
N ASP A 275 -0.85 4.12 14.64
CA ASP A 275 -0.74 5.57 14.60
C ASP A 275 -0.78 6.04 13.13
N VAL A 276 -2.00 6.32 12.67
CA VAL A 276 -2.23 6.71 11.27
C VAL A 276 -1.66 8.09 10.96
N ASP A 277 -1.64 8.98 11.94
CA ASP A 277 -1.15 10.35 11.74
C ASP A 277 0.39 10.34 11.66
N ALA A 278 1.08 9.62 12.56
CA ALA A 278 2.54 9.44 12.44
C ALA A 278 2.92 8.72 11.14
N MET A 279 2.14 7.73 10.71
CA MET A 279 2.36 7.06 9.42
C MET A 279 2.21 8.02 8.24
N ALA A 280 1.19 8.86 8.27
CA ALA A 280 1.00 9.89 7.24
C ALA A 280 2.18 10.87 7.19
N ASP A 281 2.70 11.31 8.33
CA ASP A 281 3.87 12.19 8.39
C ASP A 281 5.11 11.53 7.80
N ASN A 282 5.36 10.25 8.09
CA ASN A 282 6.44 9.48 7.49
C ASN A 282 6.31 9.40 5.95
N ILE A 283 5.10 9.13 5.45
CA ILE A 283 4.82 9.12 4.00
C ILE A 283 5.04 10.52 3.41
N ARG A 284 4.53 11.59 4.04
CA ARG A 284 4.69 12.97 3.59
C ARG A 284 6.15 13.32 3.39
N GLN A 285 6.98 13.08 4.40
CA GLN A 285 8.40 13.38 4.34
C GLN A 285 9.07 12.70 3.14
N VAL A 286 8.85 11.40 2.98
CA VAL A 286 9.49 10.62 1.90
C VAL A 286 8.98 11.04 0.52
N LEU A 287 7.68 11.33 0.38
CA LEU A 287 7.11 11.81 -0.88
C LEU A 287 7.69 13.18 -1.29
N VAL A 288 7.78 14.12 -0.35
CA VAL A 288 8.34 15.46 -0.62
C VAL A 288 9.81 15.37 -1.01
N GLU A 289 10.62 14.62 -0.28
CA GLU A 289 12.04 14.39 -0.60
C GLU A 289 12.19 13.75 -2.01
N THR A 290 11.41 12.71 -2.31
CA THR A 290 11.47 12.01 -3.59
C THR A 290 11.06 12.92 -4.75
N LEU A 291 9.94 13.63 -4.62
CA LEU A 291 9.48 14.56 -5.64
C LEU A 291 10.45 15.70 -5.89
N THR A 292 11.07 16.23 -4.85
CA THR A 292 12.08 17.30 -4.98
C THR A 292 13.21 16.84 -5.87
N GLY A 293 13.79 15.66 -5.61
CA GLY A 293 14.88 15.12 -6.43
C GLY A 293 14.47 14.81 -7.88
N LEU A 294 13.26 14.29 -8.10
CA LEU A 294 12.78 14.01 -9.45
C LEU A 294 12.52 15.28 -10.27
N ARG A 295 12.10 16.37 -9.64
CA ARG A 295 11.83 17.65 -10.31
C ARG A 295 13.09 18.45 -10.69
N GLU A 296 14.24 18.07 -10.19
CA GLU A 296 15.54 18.66 -10.59
C GLU A 296 15.99 18.13 -11.97
N GLN A 297 15.45 17.03 -12.44
CA GLN A 297 15.76 16.43 -13.73
C GLN A 297 14.95 17.06 -14.85
N SER A 298 15.53 17.11 -16.05
CA SER A 298 14.75 17.41 -17.25
C SER A 298 13.78 16.26 -17.57
N LEU A 299 12.70 16.53 -18.29
CA LEU A 299 11.71 15.50 -18.65
C LEU A 299 12.30 14.36 -19.50
N ASP A 300 13.30 14.65 -20.34
CA ASP A 300 13.96 13.64 -21.15
C ASP A 300 14.85 12.73 -20.28
N GLU A 301 15.61 13.30 -19.36
CA GLU A 301 16.42 12.55 -18.39
C GLU A 301 15.53 11.66 -17.50
N LEU A 302 14.37 12.21 -17.05
CA LEU A 302 13.41 11.47 -16.22
C LEU A 302 12.88 10.22 -16.95
N VAL A 303 12.42 10.36 -18.19
CA VAL A 303 11.90 9.22 -18.99
C VAL A 303 13.01 8.21 -19.28
N ASP A 304 14.21 8.66 -19.65
CA ASP A 304 15.36 7.79 -19.89
C ASP A 304 15.80 7.05 -18.61
N ALA A 305 15.78 7.70 -17.47
CA ALA A 305 16.10 7.09 -16.18
C ALA A 305 15.07 6.02 -15.81
N ARG A 306 13.78 6.30 -15.99
CA ARG A 306 12.68 5.34 -15.79
C ARG A 306 12.85 4.12 -16.70
N TYR A 307 13.14 4.32 -17.97
CA TYR A 307 13.38 3.24 -18.90
C TYR A 307 14.58 2.37 -18.47
N ARG A 308 15.72 3.00 -18.18
CA ARG A 308 16.92 2.28 -17.71
C ARG A 308 16.65 1.50 -16.43
N ARG A 309 15.90 2.07 -15.50
CA ARG A 309 15.48 1.39 -14.26
C ARG A 309 14.67 0.13 -14.56
N LEU A 310 13.65 0.21 -15.42
CA LEU A 310 12.84 -0.95 -15.80
C LEU A 310 13.67 -2.03 -16.49
N MET A 311 14.60 -1.64 -17.35
CA MET A 311 15.50 -2.58 -18.05
C MET A 311 16.58 -3.19 -17.16
N SER A 312 16.85 -2.62 -16.00
CA SER A 312 17.82 -3.14 -15.03
C SER A 312 17.26 -4.19 -14.08
N TYR A 313 15.95 -4.43 -14.10
CA TYR A 313 15.31 -5.41 -13.22
C TYR A 313 15.74 -6.84 -13.58
N GLY A 314 16.01 -7.61 -12.52
CA GLY A 314 16.44 -8.99 -12.64
C GLY A 314 17.96 -9.14 -12.81
N GLN A 315 18.58 -9.80 -11.83
CA GLN A 315 19.98 -10.21 -11.87
C GLN A 315 20.06 -11.70 -12.18
N TYR A 316 20.86 -12.09 -13.15
CA TYR A 316 21.11 -13.49 -13.47
C TYR A 316 22.60 -13.75 -13.60
N THR A 317 23.01 -14.96 -13.30
CA THR A 317 24.39 -15.43 -13.50
C THR A 317 24.36 -16.53 -14.54
N GLU A 318 25.05 -16.34 -15.65
CA GLU A 318 25.26 -17.43 -16.60
C GLU A 318 26.25 -18.44 -15.97
N ARG A 319 25.83 -19.68 -15.80
CA ARG A 319 26.74 -20.77 -15.49
C ARG A 319 27.50 -21.11 -16.79
N GLN A 320 28.79 -20.82 -16.81
CA GLN A 320 29.71 -21.30 -17.85
C GLN A 320 29.79 -22.82 -17.82
#